data_336c29f53d01e00aeaf03abb43b30bbf
#
_entry.id   336c29f53d01e00aeaf03abb43b30bbf
#
_cell.length_a   1.000
_cell.length_b   1.000
_cell.length_c   1.000
_cell.angle_alpha   90.00
_cell.angle_beta   90.00
_cell.angle_gamma   90.00
#
_symmetry.space_group_name_H-M   'P 1'
#
loop_
_entity.id
_entity.type
_entity.pdbx_description
1 polymer ?
#
loop_
_entity_poly.entity_id
_entity_poly.type
_entity_poly.pdbx_seq_one_letter_code
_entity_poly.pdbx_strand_id
1 'polypeptide(L)'
;MSIRAITIAVGQALRLPFDSRPAGLAHAAFALSLAFLATAVSFAAAPSPALQPLVDRAVAITLEKFSAQKLLPTQLAVTVVDLSAPATPRQASYRGDVPIYPASVIKLFYLAAAHRWMEDGKLTDTPELRRAMQDMIVDSSNDATHYVIDLLTGTTSGPELSPTEIKTWFEQRSVVTRYFASLGYTGVIASKKPWGDGPYGREKQAISLFEPKRNMLTTEATARLFTEIATGRCVTAARSAEMMKLLARDPQTTDADPDNQAKFTGPVLPPGAKLWSKAGWTSQTRHDSAYIELPNGAKLLLVIYTTDHAAERTIIHTAARVIVDAFAK
;
A
#
# COMPACT_ATOMS: atom_id res chain seq x y z
N MET A 1 43.79 29.62 45.56
CA MET A 1 44.83 28.59 45.38
C MET A 1 44.70 28.01 44.00
N SER A 2 45.50 28.41 43.24
CA SER A 2 46.47 28.06 42.20
C SER A 2 45.88 27.27 40.98
N ILE A 3 45.82 28.05 39.91
CA ILE A 3 45.60 27.60 38.50
C ILE A 3 46.90 26.97 38.03
N ARG A 4 46.84 25.80 37.35
CA ARG A 4 47.93 25.31 36.50
C ARG A 4 47.42 25.11 35.06
N ALA A 5 47.95 25.95 34.18
CA ALA A 5 47.87 25.83 32.74
C ALA A 5 48.76 24.66 32.27
N ILE A 6 48.29 23.89 31.30
CA ILE A 6 49.09 22.92 30.55
C ILE A 6 49.18 23.39 29.10
N THR A 7 50.40 23.71 28.70
CA THR A 7 50.81 24.11 27.34
C THR A 7 50.95 22.85 26.47
N ILE A 8 50.36 22.82 25.31
CA ILE A 8 50.54 21.79 24.29
C ILE A 8 51.50 22.31 23.22
N ALA A 9 52.60 21.53 23.06
CA ALA A 9 53.65 21.79 22.07
C ALA A 9 53.22 21.38 20.66
N VAL A 10 53.54 22.28 19.71
CA VAL A 10 53.43 22.05 18.27
C VAL A 10 54.61 21.21 17.79
N GLY A 11 54.38 20.04 17.20
CA GLY A 11 55.41 19.17 16.64
C GLY A 11 55.42 19.23 15.09
N GLN A 12 56.59 19.36 14.57
CA GLN A 12 57.05 19.64 13.24
C GLN A 12 56.60 18.66 12.15
N ALA A 13 56.39 19.22 10.94
CA ALA A 13 56.20 18.52 9.69
C ALA A 13 57.51 17.84 9.22
N LEU A 14 57.49 16.53 8.93
CA LEU A 14 58.51 15.83 8.22
C LEU A 14 58.21 15.82 6.69
N ARG A 15 59.10 16.44 5.92
CA ARG A 15 59.15 16.35 4.45
C ARG A 15 59.89 15.04 4.10
N LEU A 16 59.32 14.24 3.18
CA LEU A 16 60.00 13.15 2.48
C LEU A 16 60.27 13.54 1.02
N PRO A 17 61.37 13.06 0.43
CA PRO A 17 61.88 13.53 -0.85
C PRO A 17 61.18 12.87 -2.05
N PHE A 18 61.08 13.64 -3.12
CA PHE A 18 60.69 13.22 -4.48
C PHE A 18 61.76 12.26 -5.03
N ASP A 19 61.34 11.08 -5.49
CA ASP A 19 62.15 10.21 -6.35
C ASP A 19 61.41 10.05 -7.69
N SER A 20 62.11 10.41 -8.73
CA SER A 20 61.71 10.41 -10.13
C SER A 20 62.12 9.09 -10.78
N ARG A 21 61.15 8.28 -11.27
CA ARG A 21 61.38 7.23 -12.26
C ARG A 21 60.23 7.07 -13.26
N PRO A 22 60.45 6.50 -14.46
CA PRO A 22 59.80 6.92 -15.70
C PRO A 22 58.54 6.13 -16.06
N ALA A 23 57.84 6.71 -17.04
CA ALA A 23 56.60 6.22 -17.66
C ALA A 23 56.65 4.73 -18.05
N GLY A 24 55.75 3.94 -17.45
CA GLY A 24 55.36 2.62 -17.90
C GLY A 24 53.87 2.60 -18.25
N LEU A 25 53.60 2.10 -19.44
CA LEU A 25 52.31 1.95 -20.11
C LEU A 25 51.12 1.65 -19.17
N ALA A 26 50.22 2.61 -19.01
CA ALA A 26 48.94 2.42 -18.36
C ALA A 26 48.01 1.67 -19.34
N HIS A 27 47.73 0.40 -19.05
CA HIS A 27 46.60 -0.31 -19.67
C HIS A 27 45.32 0.29 -19.11
N ALA A 28 44.63 1.07 -19.95
CA ALA A 28 43.28 1.54 -19.66
C ALA A 28 42.34 0.34 -19.76
N ALA A 29 42.03 -0.25 -18.59
CA ALA A 29 40.90 -1.16 -18.46
C ALA A 29 39.60 -0.34 -18.54
N PHE A 30 39.01 -0.31 -19.74
CA PHE A 30 37.66 0.20 -19.96
C PHE A 30 36.67 -0.77 -19.28
N ALA A 31 36.28 -0.48 -18.07
CA ALA A 31 35.16 -1.17 -17.42
C ALA A 31 33.88 -0.74 -18.13
N LEU A 32 33.39 -1.58 -19.02
CA LEU A 32 32.08 -1.46 -19.64
C LEU A 32 31.03 -1.77 -18.57
N SER A 33 30.56 -0.76 -17.86
CA SER A 33 29.40 -0.88 -17.02
C SER A 33 28.15 -1.07 -17.88
N LEU A 34 27.78 -2.33 -18.14
CA LEU A 34 26.46 -2.66 -18.66
C LEU A 34 25.43 -2.27 -17.59
N ALA A 35 24.88 -1.06 -17.73
CA ALA A 35 23.65 -0.70 -17.04
C ALA A 35 22.54 -1.57 -17.64
N PHE A 36 22.20 -2.67 -16.95
CA PHE A 36 20.93 -3.37 -17.18
C PHE A 36 19.81 -2.36 -16.84
N LEU A 37 19.28 -1.67 -17.87
CA LEU A 37 17.97 -1.08 -17.80
C LEU A 37 16.99 -2.27 -17.67
N ALA A 38 16.71 -2.68 -16.43
CA ALA A 38 15.55 -3.50 -16.14
C ALA A 38 14.34 -2.62 -16.51
N THR A 39 13.82 -2.78 -17.72
CA THR A 39 12.51 -2.27 -18.07
C THR A 39 11.55 -2.90 -17.06
N ALA A 40 11.06 -2.11 -16.13
CA ALA A 40 9.98 -2.50 -15.22
C ALA A 40 8.78 -2.84 -16.11
N VAL A 41 8.60 -4.12 -16.41
CA VAL A 41 7.40 -4.59 -17.09
C VAL A 41 6.26 -4.32 -16.13
N SER A 42 5.45 -3.31 -16.45
CA SER A 42 4.24 -3.00 -15.69
C SER A 42 3.30 -4.19 -15.81
N PHE A 43 3.11 -4.92 -14.72
CA PHE A 43 2.16 -6.03 -14.62
C PHE A 43 0.75 -5.53 -14.29
N ALA A 44 0.26 -4.54 -15.02
CA ALA A 44 -1.16 -4.25 -15.00
C ALA A 44 -1.91 -5.43 -15.61
N ALA A 45 -2.94 -5.95 -14.93
CA ALA A 45 -3.80 -6.97 -15.50
C ALA A 45 -4.45 -6.44 -16.80
N ALA A 46 -4.53 -7.29 -17.82
CA ALA A 46 -5.13 -6.88 -19.08
C ALA A 46 -6.66 -6.72 -18.94
N PRO A 47 -7.26 -5.69 -19.53
CA PRO A 47 -8.72 -5.58 -19.59
C PRO A 47 -9.34 -6.85 -20.19
N SER A 48 -10.42 -7.34 -19.58
CA SER A 48 -11.09 -8.57 -20.00
C SER A 48 -12.55 -8.33 -20.34
N PRO A 49 -12.90 -8.22 -21.62
CA PRO A 49 -14.30 -8.14 -22.04
C PRO A 49 -15.15 -9.31 -21.55
N ALA A 50 -14.55 -10.49 -21.32
CA ALA A 50 -15.25 -11.66 -20.80
C ALA A 50 -15.62 -11.54 -19.30
N LEU A 51 -14.87 -10.79 -18.49
CA LEU A 51 -15.18 -10.55 -17.09
C LEU A 51 -16.12 -9.34 -16.88
N GLN A 52 -16.19 -8.41 -17.83
CA GLN A 52 -16.98 -7.18 -17.67
C GLN A 52 -18.47 -7.46 -17.38
N PRO A 53 -19.17 -8.36 -18.10
CA PRO A 53 -20.57 -8.68 -17.80
C PRO A 53 -20.80 -9.22 -16.38
N LEU A 54 -19.81 -9.90 -15.81
CA LEU A 54 -19.88 -10.37 -14.43
C LEU A 54 -19.83 -9.22 -13.42
N VAL A 55 -18.92 -8.28 -13.63
CA VAL A 55 -18.81 -7.07 -12.80
C VAL A 55 -20.08 -6.22 -12.93
N ASP A 56 -20.56 -5.98 -14.15
CA ASP A 56 -21.78 -5.21 -14.41
C ASP A 56 -23.00 -5.83 -13.72
N ARG A 57 -23.13 -7.16 -13.78
CA ARG A 57 -24.17 -7.92 -13.09
C ARG A 57 -24.06 -7.79 -11.56
N ALA A 58 -22.87 -7.91 -11.00
CA ALA A 58 -22.65 -7.77 -9.56
C ALA A 58 -23.04 -6.38 -9.07
N VAL A 59 -22.69 -5.34 -9.83
CA VAL A 59 -23.04 -3.94 -9.54
C VAL A 59 -24.56 -3.76 -9.66
N ALA A 60 -25.19 -4.20 -10.76
CA ALA A 60 -26.63 -4.05 -10.98
C ALA A 60 -27.46 -4.69 -9.86
N ILE A 61 -27.16 -5.96 -9.52
CA ILE A 61 -27.83 -6.66 -8.41
C ILE A 61 -27.64 -5.92 -7.08
N THR A 62 -26.44 -5.38 -6.84
CA THR A 62 -26.16 -4.65 -5.61
C THR A 62 -26.95 -3.36 -5.54
N LEU A 63 -26.96 -2.55 -6.60
CA LEU A 63 -27.70 -1.30 -6.66
C LEU A 63 -29.21 -1.52 -6.54
N GLU A 64 -29.75 -2.56 -7.18
CA GLU A 64 -31.17 -2.94 -7.09
C GLU A 64 -31.54 -3.31 -5.64
N LYS A 65 -30.76 -4.21 -5.01
CA LYS A 65 -31.01 -4.69 -3.67
C LYS A 65 -30.98 -3.58 -2.62
N PHE A 66 -30.11 -2.60 -2.77
CA PHE A 66 -29.96 -1.47 -1.84
C PHE A 66 -30.62 -0.18 -2.33
N SER A 67 -31.57 -0.29 -3.27
CA SER A 67 -32.33 0.87 -3.79
C SER A 67 -33.16 1.58 -2.72
N ALA A 68 -33.76 0.82 -1.79
CA ALA A 68 -34.50 1.37 -0.65
C ALA A 68 -33.59 2.15 0.32
N GLN A 69 -32.31 1.78 0.44
CA GLN A 69 -31.28 2.49 1.20
C GLN A 69 -30.67 3.64 0.39
N LYS A 70 -31.14 3.87 -0.83
CA LYS A 70 -30.67 4.94 -1.74
C LYS A 70 -29.18 4.81 -2.10
N LEU A 71 -28.67 3.59 -2.25
CA LEU A 71 -27.32 3.38 -2.77
C LEU A 71 -27.23 3.87 -4.21
N LEU A 72 -26.39 4.86 -4.45
CA LEU A 72 -26.20 5.46 -5.77
C LEU A 72 -25.05 4.78 -6.55
N PRO A 73 -25.12 4.75 -7.89
CA PRO A 73 -24.03 4.24 -8.74
C PRO A 73 -22.67 4.88 -8.46
N THR A 74 -22.66 6.14 -8.02
CA THR A 74 -21.44 6.89 -7.68
C THR A 74 -20.80 6.47 -6.35
N GLN A 75 -21.51 5.71 -5.54
CA GLN A 75 -21.07 5.30 -4.18
C GLN A 75 -20.48 3.89 -4.15
N LEU A 76 -20.40 3.23 -5.31
CA LEU A 76 -19.82 1.88 -5.45
C LEU A 76 -18.72 1.89 -6.51
N ALA A 77 -17.60 1.23 -6.23
CA ALA A 77 -16.57 0.91 -7.20
C ALA A 77 -16.11 -0.53 -6.98
N VAL A 78 -15.91 -1.28 -8.05
CA VAL A 78 -15.57 -2.71 -8.03
C VAL A 78 -14.47 -2.99 -9.05
N THR A 79 -13.44 -3.75 -8.63
CA THR A 79 -12.45 -4.31 -9.56
C THR A 79 -12.28 -5.80 -9.25
N VAL A 80 -12.30 -6.61 -10.28
CA VAL A 80 -12.04 -8.06 -10.24
C VAL A 80 -10.82 -8.37 -11.08
N VAL A 81 -9.91 -9.17 -10.54
CA VAL A 81 -8.79 -9.73 -11.31
C VAL A 81 -8.88 -11.26 -11.23
N ASP A 82 -8.96 -11.91 -12.39
CA ASP A 82 -8.80 -13.37 -12.51
C ASP A 82 -7.31 -13.70 -12.51
N LEU A 83 -6.89 -14.45 -11.49
CA LEU A 83 -5.53 -14.91 -11.26
C LEU A 83 -5.39 -16.44 -11.45
N SER A 84 -6.37 -17.12 -12.04
CA SER A 84 -6.30 -18.54 -12.36
C SER A 84 -5.12 -18.86 -13.29
N ALA A 85 -4.72 -17.87 -14.13
CA ALA A 85 -3.49 -17.88 -14.90
C ALA A 85 -2.58 -16.72 -14.46
N PRO A 86 -1.76 -16.85 -13.39
CA PRO A 86 -1.03 -15.75 -12.79
C PRO A 86 -0.01 -15.06 -13.72
N ALA A 87 0.40 -15.71 -14.80
CA ALA A 87 1.29 -15.12 -15.82
C ALA A 87 0.56 -14.08 -16.69
N THR A 88 -0.74 -14.23 -16.87
CA THR A 88 -1.60 -13.37 -17.72
C THR A 88 -2.88 -12.99 -16.98
N PRO A 89 -2.78 -12.18 -15.93
CA PRO A 89 -3.95 -11.78 -15.14
C PRO A 89 -4.91 -10.95 -16.01
N ARG A 90 -6.21 -11.18 -15.80
CA ARG A 90 -7.29 -10.49 -16.53
C ARG A 90 -8.15 -9.69 -15.58
N GLN A 91 -8.51 -8.48 -15.95
CA GLN A 91 -9.22 -7.54 -15.08
C GLN A 91 -10.49 -7.01 -15.75
N ALA A 92 -11.49 -6.78 -14.91
CA ALA A 92 -12.65 -5.94 -15.25
C ALA A 92 -13.00 -5.05 -14.06
N SER A 93 -13.57 -3.88 -14.32
CA SER A 93 -13.88 -2.93 -13.26
C SER A 93 -15.15 -2.12 -13.55
N TYR A 94 -15.76 -1.64 -12.49
CA TYR A 94 -16.79 -0.62 -12.48
C TYR A 94 -16.27 0.57 -11.66
N ARG A 95 -16.11 1.75 -12.31
CA ARG A 95 -15.51 2.94 -11.70
C ARG A 95 -14.13 2.67 -11.07
N GLY A 96 -13.37 1.76 -11.70
CA GLY A 96 -12.11 1.26 -11.19
C GLY A 96 -11.01 2.32 -11.10
N ASP A 97 -11.06 3.33 -11.94
CA ASP A 97 -10.12 4.45 -12.08
C ASP A 97 -10.47 5.67 -11.20
N VAL A 98 -11.64 5.67 -10.55
CA VAL A 98 -12.11 6.81 -9.74
C VAL A 98 -11.38 6.84 -8.39
N PRO A 99 -10.68 7.93 -8.04
CA PRO A 99 -10.04 8.07 -6.76
C PRO A 99 -11.07 8.20 -5.62
N ILE A 100 -10.99 7.31 -4.63
CA ILE A 100 -11.87 7.26 -3.46
C ILE A 100 -11.00 7.31 -2.19
N TYR A 101 -11.51 7.93 -1.11
CA TYR A 101 -10.86 7.87 0.19
C TYR A 101 -10.84 6.41 0.70
N PRO A 102 -9.67 5.80 0.87
CA PRO A 102 -9.57 4.35 1.03
C PRO A 102 -9.70 3.86 2.49
N ALA A 103 -9.87 4.73 3.44
CA ALA A 103 -9.70 4.38 4.87
C ALA A 103 -8.43 3.54 5.08
N SER A 104 -8.48 2.43 5.81
CA SER A 104 -7.31 1.60 6.13
C SER A 104 -6.78 0.74 4.98
N VAL A 105 -7.42 0.70 3.81
CA VAL A 105 -6.85 0.00 2.64
C VAL A 105 -5.53 0.63 2.20
N ILE A 106 -5.32 1.93 2.46
CA ILE A 106 -4.05 2.62 2.20
C ILE A 106 -2.84 1.94 2.85
N LYS A 107 -3.04 1.20 3.93
CA LYS A 107 -1.97 0.50 4.68
C LYS A 107 -1.27 -0.57 3.86
N LEU A 108 -1.91 -1.11 2.81
CA LEU A 108 -1.25 -1.97 1.81
C LEU A 108 -0.09 -1.24 1.12
N PHE A 109 -0.29 0.02 0.78
CA PHE A 109 0.72 0.84 0.10
C PHE A 109 1.87 1.20 1.04
N TYR A 110 1.58 1.50 2.30
CA TYR A 110 2.63 1.72 3.31
C TYR A 110 3.41 0.43 3.61
N LEU A 111 2.74 -0.72 3.66
CA LEU A 111 3.40 -2.01 3.82
C LEU A 111 4.37 -2.30 2.66
N ALA A 112 3.92 -2.15 1.42
CA ALA A 112 4.75 -2.38 0.24
C ALA A 112 5.94 -1.40 0.18
N ALA A 113 5.72 -0.12 0.52
CA ALA A 113 6.79 0.87 0.62
C ALA A 113 7.80 0.50 1.73
N ALA A 114 7.35 0.04 2.90
CA ALA A 114 8.24 -0.38 3.97
C ALA A 114 9.14 -1.56 3.55
N HIS A 115 8.57 -2.57 2.90
CA HIS A 115 9.33 -3.68 2.35
C HIS A 115 10.31 -3.24 1.26
N ARG A 116 9.93 -2.24 0.42
CA ARG A 116 10.85 -1.68 -0.59
C ARG A 116 11.99 -0.91 0.04
N TRP A 117 11.72 -0.06 1.04
CA TRP A 117 12.76 0.69 1.74
C TRP A 117 13.72 -0.22 2.52
N MET A 118 13.20 -1.32 3.11
CA MET A 118 14.05 -2.33 3.74
C MET A 118 14.95 -3.03 2.71
N GLU A 119 14.41 -3.42 1.55
CA GLU A 119 15.18 -4.05 0.48
C GLU A 119 16.25 -3.15 -0.09
N ASP A 120 15.97 -1.84 -0.20
CA ASP A 120 16.92 -0.82 -0.66
C ASP A 120 17.95 -0.42 0.42
N GLY A 121 17.87 -0.93 1.63
CA GLY A 121 18.71 -0.52 2.75
C GLY A 121 18.43 0.90 3.28
N LYS A 122 17.31 1.51 2.87
CA LYS A 122 16.88 2.84 3.34
C LYS A 122 16.20 2.79 4.71
N LEU A 123 15.71 1.64 5.09
CA LEU A 123 15.03 1.38 6.34
C LEU A 123 15.64 0.14 7.01
N THR A 124 16.07 0.28 8.26
CA THR A 124 16.61 -0.84 9.02
C THR A 124 15.46 -1.78 9.44
N ASP A 125 15.64 -3.07 9.19
CA ASP A 125 14.71 -4.11 9.59
C ASP A 125 14.86 -4.40 11.10
N THR A 126 14.04 -3.74 11.92
CA THR A 126 14.06 -3.89 13.39
C THR A 126 12.84 -4.67 13.90
N PRO A 127 12.92 -5.31 15.09
CA PRO A 127 11.76 -5.94 15.72
C PRO A 127 10.57 -4.99 15.89
N GLU A 128 10.82 -3.72 16.24
CA GLU A 128 9.77 -2.68 16.38
C GLU A 128 9.07 -2.40 15.06
N LEU A 129 9.83 -2.27 13.96
CA LEU A 129 9.23 -2.06 12.63
C LEU A 129 8.40 -3.27 12.22
N ARG A 130 8.89 -4.49 12.43
CA ARG A 130 8.15 -5.72 12.13
C ARG A 130 6.85 -5.80 12.93
N ARG A 131 6.89 -5.50 14.23
CA ARG A 131 5.68 -5.44 15.07
C ARG A 131 4.73 -4.36 14.57
N ALA A 132 5.23 -3.15 14.28
CA ALA A 132 4.40 -2.08 13.77
C ALA A 132 3.73 -2.42 12.43
N MET A 133 4.43 -3.08 11.50
CA MET A 133 3.84 -3.57 10.25
C MET A 133 2.77 -4.64 10.52
N GLN A 134 2.98 -5.53 11.48
CA GLN A 134 1.99 -6.52 11.90
C GLN A 134 0.74 -5.83 12.45
N ASP A 135 0.87 -4.96 13.45
CA ASP A 135 -0.25 -4.26 14.07
C ASP A 135 -0.99 -3.37 13.06
N MET A 136 -0.25 -2.72 12.13
CA MET A 136 -0.82 -1.93 11.03
C MET A 136 -1.72 -2.75 10.12
N ILE A 137 -1.36 -4.01 9.83
CA ILE A 137 -2.07 -4.85 8.85
C ILE A 137 -3.07 -5.79 9.52
N VAL A 138 -2.67 -6.49 10.60
CA VAL A 138 -3.52 -7.48 11.26
C VAL A 138 -4.63 -6.78 12.04
N ASP A 139 -4.26 -5.84 12.92
CA ASP A 139 -5.21 -5.14 13.80
C ASP A 139 -5.71 -3.82 13.19
N SER A 140 -5.15 -3.45 12.05
CA SER A 140 -5.43 -2.16 11.41
C SER A 140 -5.14 -0.95 12.32
N SER A 141 -4.16 -1.05 13.23
CA SER A 141 -3.77 0.00 14.16
C SER A 141 -3.38 1.30 13.45
N ASN A 142 -3.96 2.41 13.88
CA ASN A 142 -3.59 3.74 13.38
C ASN A 142 -2.27 4.22 13.98
N ASP A 143 -2.01 3.95 15.25
CA ASP A 143 -0.76 4.35 15.91
C ASP A 143 0.45 3.65 15.29
N ALA A 144 0.33 2.34 15.04
CA ALA A 144 1.35 1.60 14.30
C ALA A 144 1.55 2.17 12.89
N THR A 145 0.45 2.58 12.22
CA THR A 145 0.53 3.22 10.91
C THR A 145 1.27 4.57 10.98
N HIS A 146 1.04 5.37 12.03
CA HIS A 146 1.74 6.64 12.24
C HIS A 146 3.25 6.41 12.35
N TYR A 147 3.67 5.42 13.12
CA TYR A 147 5.07 5.06 13.27
C TYR A 147 5.70 4.63 11.94
N VAL A 148 5.04 3.74 11.21
CA VAL A 148 5.52 3.28 9.89
C VAL A 148 5.64 4.45 8.91
N ILE A 149 4.66 5.37 8.84
CA ILE A 149 4.71 6.54 7.97
C ILE A 149 5.88 7.45 8.36
N ASP A 150 6.10 7.69 9.65
CA ASP A 150 7.19 8.55 10.11
C ASP A 150 8.55 7.97 9.69
N LEU A 151 8.76 6.67 9.82
CA LEU A 151 9.98 6.00 9.34
C LEU A 151 10.14 6.08 7.83
N LEU A 152 9.06 5.83 7.07
CA LEU A 152 9.08 5.86 5.60
C LEU A 152 9.43 7.23 5.05
N THR A 153 9.00 8.28 5.73
CA THR A 153 9.06 9.66 5.22
C THR A 153 10.14 10.51 5.87
N GLY A 154 10.73 10.05 6.99
CA GLY A 154 11.65 10.85 7.80
C GLY A 154 10.99 12.08 8.41
N THR A 155 9.65 12.07 8.58
CA THR A 155 8.89 13.19 9.12
C THR A 155 8.09 12.75 10.34
N THR A 156 7.85 13.67 11.27
CA THR A 156 7.03 13.42 12.47
C THR A 156 5.91 14.44 12.58
N SER A 157 4.87 14.10 13.35
CA SER A 157 3.88 15.06 13.81
C SER A 157 4.52 16.05 14.81
N GLY A 158 3.92 17.21 15.03
CA GLY A 158 4.44 18.23 15.97
C GLY A 158 3.74 19.57 15.77
N PRO A 159 4.23 20.66 16.39
CA PRO A 159 3.70 22.00 16.21
C PRO A 159 3.63 22.44 14.75
N GLU A 160 2.85 23.46 14.46
CA GLU A 160 2.82 24.10 13.15
C GLU A 160 4.21 24.61 12.75
N LEU A 161 4.46 24.65 11.47
CA LEU A 161 5.72 25.05 10.85
C LEU A 161 5.55 26.40 10.13
N SER A 162 6.65 27.09 9.88
CA SER A 162 6.65 28.27 9.00
C SER A 162 6.20 27.89 7.57
N PRO A 163 5.78 28.87 6.75
CA PRO A 163 5.33 28.61 5.37
C PRO A 163 6.36 27.90 4.47
N THR A 164 7.65 28.08 4.73
CA THR A 164 8.71 27.40 3.99
C THR A 164 8.91 25.98 4.50
N GLU A 165 8.99 25.81 5.81
CA GLU A 165 9.22 24.51 6.43
C GLU A 165 8.08 23.53 6.17
N ILE A 166 6.80 23.98 6.19
CA ILE A 166 5.67 23.10 5.94
C ILE A 166 5.67 22.54 4.50
N LYS A 167 6.16 23.28 3.52
CA LYS A 167 6.32 22.81 2.14
C LYS A 167 7.35 21.69 2.08
N THR A 168 8.54 21.91 2.64
CA THR A 168 9.61 20.90 2.69
C THR A 168 9.15 19.64 3.44
N TRP A 169 8.49 19.82 4.57
CA TRP A 169 7.93 18.70 5.34
C TRP A 169 6.90 17.91 4.52
N PHE A 170 6.01 18.60 3.79
CA PHE A 170 4.98 17.94 2.98
C PHE A 170 5.57 17.24 1.76
N GLU A 171 6.61 17.79 1.16
CA GLU A 171 7.36 17.10 0.10
C GLU A 171 7.95 15.78 0.61
N GLN A 172 8.60 15.78 1.77
CA GLN A 172 9.11 14.56 2.40
C GLN A 172 7.97 13.60 2.73
N ARG A 173 6.89 14.06 3.36
CA ARG A 173 5.70 13.29 3.71
C ARG A 173 5.06 12.61 2.49
N SER A 174 5.20 13.18 1.31
CA SER A 174 4.62 12.68 0.06
C SER A 174 5.52 11.67 -0.69
N VAL A 175 6.63 11.21 -0.10
CA VAL A 175 7.58 10.30 -0.78
C VAL A 175 6.93 8.99 -1.23
N VAL A 176 6.00 8.43 -0.45
CA VAL A 176 5.28 7.19 -0.82
C VAL A 176 4.39 7.42 -2.04
N THR A 177 3.68 8.55 -2.10
CA THR A 177 2.90 8.95 -3.29
C THR A 177 3.79 9.01 -4.53
N ARG A 178 4.94 9.68 -4.45
CA ARG A 178 5.88 9.81 -5.59
C ARG A 178 6.48 8.46 -5.97
N TYR A 179 6.75 7.59 -5.03
CA TYR A 179 7.24 6.25 -5.30
C TYR A 179 6.24 5.46 -6.17
N PHE A 180 4.97 5.39 -5.78
CA PHE A 180 3.98 4.68 -6.58
C PHE A 180 3.72 5.35 -7.94
N ALA A 181 3.74 6.68 -8.00
CA ALA A 181 3.67 7.40 -9.28
C ALA A 181 4.84 7.05 -10.21
N SER A 182 6.07 6.91 -9.69
CA SER A 182 7.23 6.49 -10.47
C SER A 182 7.13 5.07 -11.02
N LEU A 183 6.31 4.21 -10.41
CA LEU A 183 5.97 2.87 -10.89
C LEU A 183 4.77 2.86 -11.85
N GLY A 184 4.25 4.03 -12.22
CA GLY A 184 3.10 4.15 -13.12
C GLY A 184 1.76 3.82 -12.46
N TYR A 185 1.64 3.92 -11.13
CA TYR A 185 0.34 3.87 -10.47
C TYR A 185 -0.37 5.21 -10.60
N THR A 186 -1.64 5.18 -10.96
CA THR A 186 -2.51 6.36 -11.05
C THR A 186 -3.51 6.39 -9.88
N GLY A 187 -3.92 7.59 -9.46
CA GLY A 187 -4.91 7.76 -8.40
C GLY A 187 -4.45 7.37 -7.00
N VAL A 188 -3.14 7.22 -6.76
CA VAL A 188 -2.56 6.88 -5.46
C VAL A 188 -2.05 8.13 -4.76
N ILE A 189 -2.66 8.50 -3.66
CA ILE A 189 -2.20 9.54 -2.73
C ILE A 189 -2.02 8.90 -1.35
N ALA A 190 -0.78 8.78 -0.91
CA ALA A 190 -0.38 8.14 0.33
C ALA A 190 0.53 9.08 1.13
N SER A 191 -0.05 10.14 1.70
CA SER A 191 0.69 11.22 2.38
C SER A 191 0.06 11.68 3.69
N LYS A 192 -1.03 11.06 4.13
CA LYS A 192 -1.75 11.46 5.34
C LYS A 192 -1.77 10.31 6.35
N LYS A 193 -1.54 10.62 7.61
CA LYS A 193 -1.79 9.68 8.71
C LYS A 193 -3.28 9.44 8.87
N PRO A 194 -3.73 8.21 9.18
CA PRO A 194 -5.09 7.96 9.62
C PRO A 194 -5.24 8.41 11.09
N TRP A 195 -6.24 9.23 11.38
CA TRP A 195 -6.51 9.75 12.72
C TRP A 195 -7.84 9.20 13.27
N GLY A 196 -7.87 8.88 14.57
CA GLY A 196 -9.11 8.75 15.32
C GLY A 196 -9.56 10.14 15.79
N ASP A 197 -8.75 10.76 16.65
CA ASP A 197 -8.95 12.12 17.16
C ASP A 197 -7.85 13.02 16.63
N GLY A 198 -8.14 13.95 15.83
CA GLY A 198 -7.17 14.84 15.19
C GLY A 198 -7.42 14.94 13.70
N PRO A 199 -6.51 15.46 12.88
CA PRO A 199 -5.09 15.78 13.12
C PRO A 199 -4.82 17.08 13.88
N TYR A 200 -3.58 17.24 14.36
CA TYR A 200 -3.10 18.41 15.10
C TYR A 200 -1.86 19.02 14.43
N GLY A 201 -1.51 20.27 14.85
CA GLY A 201 -0.29 20.96 14.46
C GLY A 201 -0.01 20.88 12.96
N ARG A 202 1.23 20.53 12.58
CA ARG A 202 1.66 20.47 11.17
C ARG A 202 0.88 19.48 10.31
N GLU A 203 0.32 18.43 10.89
CA GLU A 203 -0.56 17.49 10.15
C GLU A 203 -1.86 18.19 9.72
N LYS A 204 -2.51 18.92 10.65
CA LYS A 204 -3.70 19.74 10.36
C LYS A 204 -3.37 20.89 9.40
N GLN A 205 -2.25 21.56 9.62
CA GLN A 205 -1.75 22.63 8.76
C GLN A 205 -1.54 22.14 7.32
N ALA A 206 -0.88 20.98 7.14
CA ALA A 206 -0.67 20.40 5.82
C ALA A 206 -1.99 20.02 5.12
N ILE A 207 -2.97 19.48 5.86
CA ILE A 207 -4.30 19.16 5.31
C ILE A 207 -5.02 20.45 4.86
N SER A 208 -4.88 21.57 5.57
CA SER A 208 -5.51 22.82 5.16
C SER A 208 -4.84 23.48 3.95
N LEU A 209 -3.54 23.28 3.76
CA LEU A 209 -2.76 23.97 2.73
C LEU A 209 -2.63 23.17 1.41
N PHE A 210 -2.59 21.83 1.47
CA PHE A 210 -2.25 21.00 0.30
C PHE A 210 -3.38 20.05 -0.10
N GLU A 211 -3.64 19.98 -1.40
CA GLU A 211 -4.57 19.01 -1.98
C GLU A 211 -3.84 17.70 -2.41
N PRO A 212 -4.59 16.58 -2.45
CA PRO A 212 -5.92 16.38 -1.86
C PRO A 212 -5.87 16.35 -0.33
N LYS A 213 -6.97 16.69 0.32
CA LYS A 213 -7.07 16.76 1.80
C LYS A 213 -6.95 15.39 2.48
N ARG A 214 -7.15 14.30 1.74
CA ARG A 214 -7.15 12.91 2.24
C ARG A 214 -6.25 12.02 1.39
N ASN A 215 -5.89 10.85 1.92
CA ASN A 215 -5.38 9.77 1.08
C ASN A 215 -6.43 9.36 0.04
N MET A 216 -5.99 8.95 -1.14
CA MET A 216 -6.87 8.50 -2.22
C MET A 216 -6.31 7.23 -2.83
N LEU A 217 -7.19 6.30 -3.19
CA LEU A 217 -6.87 5.13 -3.99
C LEU A 217 -7.98 4.89 -5.02
N THR A 218 -7.61 4.25 -6.10
CA THR A 218 -8.54 3.62 -7.03
C THR A 218 -8.64 2.12 -6.73
N THR A 219 -9.76 1.48 -7.06
CA THR A 219 -9.87 0.02 -6.90
C THR A 219 -8.92 -0.71 -7.85
N GLU A 220 -8.62 -0.14 -9.02
CA GLU A 220 -7.62 -0.69 -9.95
C GLU A 220 -6.19 -0.60 -9.42
N ALA A 221 -5.78 0.53 -8.85
CA ALA A 221 -4.46 0.65 -8.25
C ALA A 221 -4.28 -0.32 -7.06
N THR A 222 -5.34 -0.49 -6.26
CA THR A 222 -5.35 -1.44 -5.14
C THR A 222 -5.28 -2.89 -5.65
N ALA A 223 -6.06 -3.22 -6.68
CA ALA A 223 -6.04 -4.54 -7.31
C ALA A 223 -4.66 -4.84 -7.91
N ARG A 224 -4.04 -3.88 -8.59
CA ARG A 224 -2.69 -4.04 -9.14
C ARG A 224 -1.67 -4.35 -8.05
N LEU A 225 -1.62 -3.55 -6.99
CA LEU A 225 -0.65 -3.75 -5.90
C LEU A 225 -0.87 -5.11 -5.22
N PHE A 226 -2.11 -5.45 -4.92
CA PHE A 226 -2.36 -6.72 -4.26
C PHE A 226 -2.09 -7.92 -5.19
N THR A 227 -2.33 -7.80 -6.50
CA THR A 227 -1.92 -8.80 -7.50
C THR A 227 -0.40 -8.99 -7.49
N GLU A 228 0.38 -7.90 -7.49
CA GLU A 228 1.83 -7.96 -7.41
C GLU A 228 2.31 -8.65 -6.12
N ILE A 229 1.67 -8.37 -4.98
CA ILE A 229 1.96 -9.05 -3.70
C ILE A 229 1.60 -10.53 -3.78
N ALA A 230 0.38 -10.88 -4.18
CA ALA A 230 -0.11 -12.27 -4.21
C ALA A 230 0.65 -13.16 -5.20
N THR A 231 1.21 -12.58 -6.25
CA THR A 231 1.99 -13.31 -7.28
C THR A 231 3.50 -13.27 -7.05
N GLY A 232 3.97 -12.75 -5.92
CA GLY A 232 5.40 -12.72 -5.57
C GLY A 232 6.23 -11.68 -6.34
N ARG A 233 5.59 -10.67 -6.92
CA ARG A 233 6.22 -9.66 -7.79
C ARG A 233 6.39 -8.27 -7.13
N CYS A 234 5.80 -8.08 -5.96
CA CYS A 234 5.95 -6.84 -5.21
C CYS A 234 7.29 -6.86 -4.46
N VAL A 235 8.19 -5.95 -4.79
CA VAL A 235 9.55 -5.81 -4.24
C VAL A 235 10.43 -7.02 -4.61
N THR A 236 10.29 -8.13 -3.91
CA THR A 236 10.90 -9.45 -4.20
C THR A 236 9.89 -10.55 -3.84
N ALA A 237 10.13 -11.77 -4.30
CA ALA A 237 9.29 -12.92 -3.94
C ALA A 237 9.29 -13.18 -2.42
N ALA A 238 10.45 -13.02 -1.76
CA ALA A 238 10.56 -13.16 -0.31
C ALA A 238 9.77 -12.08 0.44
N ARG A 239 9.89 -10.81 0.04
CA ARG A 239 9.14 -9.72 0.63
C ARG A 239 7.62 -9.84 0.40
N SER A 240 7.23 -10.28 -0.79
CA SER A 240 5.81 -10.58 -1.08
C SER A 240 5.26 -11.68 -0.17
N ALA A 241 6.04 -12.74 0.07
CA ALA A 241 5.63 -13.82 0.97
C ALA A 241 5.50 -13.33 2.44
N GLU A 242 6.37 -12.43 2.90
CA GLU A 242 6.25 -11.79 4.22
C GLU A 242 4.96 -10.95 4.31
N MET A 243 4.66 -10.15 3.29
CA MET A 243 3.42 -9.37 3.24
C MET A 243 2.18 -10.27 3.23
N MET A 244 2.19 -11.35 2.46
CA MET A 244 1.08 -12.31 2.43
C MET A 244 0.80 -12.96 3.78
N LYS A 245 1.83 -13.22 4.61
CA LYS A 245 1.62 -13.73 5.98
C LYS A 245 0.79 -12.78 6.83
N LEU A 246 1.04 -11.47 6.73
CA LEU A 246 0.30 -10.45 7.49
C LEU A 246 -1.15 -10.25 6.98
N LEU A 247 -1.40 -10.55 5.72
CA LEU A 247 -2.69 -10.37 5.07
C LEU A 247 -3.61 -11.59 5.23
N ALA A 248 -3.12 -12.75 5.68
CA ALA A 248 -3.90 -13.97 5.85
C ALA A 248 -5.06 -13.77 6.85
N ARG A 249 -6.24 -14.29 6.50
CA ARG A 249 -7.46 -14.21 7.32
C ARG A 249 -8.13 -15.59 7.38
N ASP A 250 -8.80 -15.84 8.50
CA ASP A 250 -9.71 -16.99 8.61
C ASP A 250 -11.11 -16.58 8.11
N PRO A 251 -11.55 -17.03 6.91
CA PRO A 251 -12.87 -16.67 6.39
C PRO A 251 -14.03 -17.27 7.18
N GLN A 252 -13.76 -18.28 8.03
CA GLN A 252 -14.75 -18.93 8.89
C GLN A 252 -14.69 -18.44 10.35
N THR A 253 -14.03 -17.32 10.57
CA THR A 253 -13.87 -16.75 11.93
C THR A 253 -15.19 -16.63 12.69
N THR A 254 -15.18 -17.06 13.94
CA THR A 254 -16.28 -16.92 14.91
C THR A 254 -16.11 -15.69 15.81
N ASP A 255 -15.13 -14.82 15.53
CA ASP A 255 -14.91 -13.58 16.26
C ASP A 255 -16.22 -12.77 16.36
N ALA A 256 -16.52 -12.23 17.54
CA ALA A 256 -17.73 -11.45 17.78
C ALA A 256 -17.68 -10.05 17.16
N ASP A 257 -16.48 -9.51 16.91
CA ASP A 257 -16.32 -8.18 16.32
C ASP A 257 -16.88 -8.17 14.88
N PRO A 258 -17.93 -7.37 14.62
CA PRO A 258 -18.51 -7.27 13.29
C PRO A 258 -17.59 -6.54 12.30
N ASP A 259 -16.56 -5.86 12.76
CA ASP A 259 -15.56 -5.14 11.96
C ASP A 259 -14.23 -5.91 11.84
N ASN A 260 -14.18 -7.16 12.32
CA ASN A 260 -13.08 -8.07 11.99
C ASN A 260 -12.90 -8.14 10.47
N GLN A 261 -11.67 -7.94 9.99
CA GLN A 261 -11.37 -7.81 8.57
C GLN A 261 -11.80 -9.03 7.73
N ALA A 262 -11.78 -10.25 8.32
CA ALA A 262 -12.24 -11.45 7.65
C ALA A 262 -13.76 -11.42 7.33
N LYS A 263 -14.56 -10.62 8.05
CA LYS A 263 -16.01 -10.52 7.87
C LYS A 263 -16.47 -9.61 6.75
N PHE A 264 -15.54 -8.98 6.03
CA PHE A 264 -15.91 -8.12 4.88
C PHE A 264 -16.24 -8.97 3.65
N THR A 265 -15.37 -9.87 3.24
CA THR A 265 -15.62 -10.78 2.10
C THR A 265 -15.81 -12.23 2.56
N GLY A 266 -15.20 -12.65 3.67
CA GLY A 266 -15.23 -14.04 4.17
C GLY A 266 -16.61 -14.69 4.24
N PRO A 267 -17.69 -14.02 4.73
CA PRO A 267 -19.03 -14.64 4.86
C PRO A 267 -19.65 -15.14 3.56
N VAL A 268 -19.11 -14.78 2.42
CA VAL A 268 -19.60 -15.26 1.12
C VAL A 268 -18.73 -16.38 0.54
N LEU A 269 -17.64 -16.73 1.18
CA LEU A 269 -16.71 -17.75 0.68
C LEU A 269 -17.20 -19.17 1.05
N PRO A 270 -17.04 -20.13 0.14
CA PRO A 270 -17.36 -21.52 0.44
C PRO A 270 -16.36 -22.12 1.44
N PRO A 271 -16.76 -23.18 2.19
CA PRO A 271 -15.84 -23.92 3.02
C PRO A 271 -14.59 -24.38 2.25
N GLY A 272 -13.41 -24.26 2.88
CA GLY A 272 -12.12 -24.59 2.26
C GLY A 272 -11.50 -23.49 1.40
N ALA A 273 -12.19 -22.37 1.19
CA ALA A 273 -11.57 -21.20 0.56
C ALA A 273 -10.53 -20.58 1.49
N LYS A 274 -9.49 -19.98 0.89
CA LYS A 274 -8.48 -19.19 1.60
C LYS A 274 -8.66 -17.72 1.30
N LEU A 275 -8.40 -16.88 2.29
CA LEU A 275 -8.59 -15.45 2.22
C LEU A 275 -7.35 -14.69 2.70
N TRP A 276 -6.94 -13.70 1.94
CA TRP A 276 -6.01 -12.65 2.34
C TRP A 276 -6.67 -11.32 2.07
N SER A 277 -6.72 -10.44 3.07
CA SER A 277 -7.42 -9.18 2.87
C SER A 277 -6.85 -8.02 3.66
N LYS A 278 -7.16 -6.80 3.19
CA LYS A 278 -7.06 -5.58 3.95
C LYS A 278 -8.33 -4.77 3.78
N ALA A 279 -9.09 -4.67 4.85
CA ALA A 279 -10.29 -3.86 4.92
C ALA A 279 -9.97 -2.41 5.33
N GLY A 280 -10.93 -1.52 5.04
CA GLY A 280 -10.90 -0.14 5.48
C GLY A 280 -12.31 0.38 5.75
N TRP A 281 -12.54 1.01 6.90
CA TRP A 281 -13.86 1.54 7.25
C TRP A 281 -13.78 2.79 8.12
N THR A 282 -14.85 3.56 8.09
CA THR A 282 -15.15 4.69 8.96
C THR A 282 -16.65 4.72 9.19
N SER A 283 -17.18 5.77 9.83
CA SER A 283 -18.62 5.99 9.91
C SER A 283 -19.29 6.24 8.54
N GLN A 284 -18.53 6.52 7.48
CA GLN A 284 -19.06 6.85 6.15
C GLN A 284 -18.70 5.83 5.08
N THR A 285 -17.55 5.19 5.18
CA THR A 285 -17.01 4.32 4.13
C THR A 285 -16.81 2.90 4.65
N ARG A 286 -17.00 1.91 3.75
CA ARG A 286 -16.66 0.51 4.02
C ARG A 286 -16.09 -0.12 2.77
N HIS A 287 -14.86 -0.64 2.87
CA HIS A 287 -14.07 -1.11 1.74
C HIS A 287 -13.44 -2.46 2.07
N ASP A 288 -13.27 -3.29 1.05
CA ASP A 288 -12.42 -4.47 1.15
C ASP A 288 -11.55 -4.63 -0.10
N SER A 289 -10.38 -5.22 0.12
CA SER A 289 -9.50 -5.71 -0.92
C SER A 289 -9.09 -7.13 -0.52
N ALA A 290 -9.50 -8.12 -1.30
CA ALA A 290 -9.41 -9.53 -0.95
C ALA A 290 -8.79 -10.34 -2.09
N TYR A 291 -7.71 -11.07 -1.80
CA TYR A 291 -7.23 -12.18 -2.63
C TYR A 291 -7.83 -13.48 -2.09
N ILE A 292 -8.37 -14.28 -2.99
CA ILE A 292 -9.16 -15.47 -2.67
C ILE A 292 -8.64 -16.64 -3.48
N GLU A 293 -8.42 -17.78 -2.82
CA GLU A 293 -8.22 -19.09 -3.47
C GLU A 293 -9.43 -19.98 -3.15
N LEU A 294 -10.14 -20.40 -4.19
CA LEU A 294 -11.32 -21.26 -4.07
C LEU A 294 -10.94 -22.74 -4.08
N PRO A 295 -11.77 -23.64 -3.50
CA PRO A 295 -11.50 -25.08 -3.45
C PRO A 295 -11.34 -25.74 -4.82
N ASN A 296 -11.97 -25.20 -5.87
CA ASN A 296 -11.83 -25.68 -7.25
C ASN A 296 -10.51 -25.23 -7.93
N GLY A 297 -9.63 -24.53 -7.19
CA GLY A 297 -8.35 -24.02 -7.69
C GLY A 297 -8.41 -22.64 -8.35
N ALA A 298 -9.60 -22.05 -8.53
CA ALA A 298 -9.73 -20.70 -9.05
C ALA A 298 -9.13 -19.69 -8.06
N LYS A 299 -8.46 -18.67 -8.60
CA LYS A 299 -7.81 -17.59 -7.84
C LYS A 299 -8.29 -16.26 -8.37
N LEU A 300 -8.73 -15.41 -7.48
CA LEU A 300 -9.22 -14.09 -7.86
C LEU A 300 -8.82 -13.03 -6.83
N LEU A 301 -8.75 -11.81 -7.31
CA LEU A 301 -8.66 -10.65 -6.47
C LEU A 301 -9.90 -9.80 -6.68
N LEU A 302 -10.49 -9.36 -5.57
CA LEU A 302 -11.72 -8.58 -5.55
C LEU A 302 -11.51 -7.36 -4.68
N VAL A 303 -11.71 -6.16 -5.26
CA VAL A 303 -11.67 -4.88 -4.54
C VAL A 303 -13.03 -4.23 -4.65
N ILE A 304 -13.66 -3.93 -3.53
CA ILE A 304 -14.97 -3.28 -3.45
C ILE A 304 -14.85 -2.06 -2.53
N TYR A 305 -15.16 -0.89 -3.05
CA TYR A 305 -15.24 0.35 -2.28
C TYR A 305 -16.67 0.86 -2.25
N THR A 306 -17.15 1.19 -1.04
CA THR A 306 -18.47 1.82 -0.84
C THR A 306 -18.33 3.09 -0.01
N THR A 307 -19.08 4.14 -0.38
CA THR A 307 -19.10 5.42 0.34
C THR A 307 -20.52 5.72 0.81
N ASP A 308 -20.64 6.49 1.90
CA ASP A 308 -21.88 6.97 2.49
C ASP A 308 -22.87 5.88 2.99
N HIS A 309 -22.44 4.61 2.95
CA HIS A 309 -23.25 3.44 3.36
C HIS A 309 -22.47 2.49 4.29
N ALA A 310 -21.64 3.03 5.19
CA ALA A 310 -20.81 2.20 6.08
C ALA A 310 -21.61 1.26 7.01
N ALA A 311 -22.82 1.65 7.38
CA ALA A 311 -23.73 0.84 8.20
C ALA A 311 -24.30 -0.38 7.45
N GLU A 312 -24.37 -0.32 6.10
CA GLU A 312 -24.91 -1.37 5.24
C GLU A 312 -23.85 -2.42 4.94
N ARG A 313 -23.46 -3.19 5.95
CA ARG A 313 -22.35 -4.16 5.90
C ARG A 313 -22.48 -5.19 4.78
N THR A 314 -23.70 -5.49 4.37
CA THR A 314 -24.01 -6.53 3.36
C THR A 314 -23.90 -6.05 1.90
N ILE A 315 -23.57 -4.79 1.64
CA ILE A 315 -23.27 -4.30 0.28
C ILE A 315 -22.10 -5.08 -0.30
N ILE A 316 -20.98 -5.16 0.44
CA ILE A 316 -19.79 -5.91 0.01
C ILE A 316 -20.15 -7.39 -0.19
N HIS A 317 -20.88 -8.01 0.74
CA HIS A 317 -21.32 -9.40 0.62
C HIS A 317 -22.14 -9.64 -0.63
N THR A 318 -23.02 -8.70 -1.00
CA THR A 318 -23.91 -8.85 -2.18
C THR A 318 -23.10 -8.85 -3.47
N ALA A 319 -22.23 -7.84 -3.64
CA ALA A 319 -21.38 -7.75 -4.83
C ALA A 319 -20.40 -8.95 -4.91
N ALA A 320 -19.76 -9.29 -3.79
CA ALA A 320 -18.79 -10.37 -3.72
C ALA A 320 -19.43 -11.74 -3.99
N ARG A 321 -20.65 -12.00 -3.50
CA ARG A 321 -21.37 -13.27 -3.74
C ARG A 321 -21.53 -13.56 -5.23
N VAL A 322 -22.01 -12.59 -6.00
CA VAL A 322 -22.21 -12.76 -7.46
C VAL A 322 -20.92 -13.16 -8.16
N ILE A 323 -19.80 -12.54 -7.75
CA ILE A 323 -18.49 -12.78 -8.35
C ILE A 323 -17.93 -14.15 -7.91
N VAL A 324 -17.92 -14.42 -6.60
CA VAL A 324 -17.41 -15.68 -6.04
C VAL A 324 -18.18 -16.87 -6.59
N ASP A 325 -19.52 -16.82 -6.65
CA ASP A 325 -20.35 -17.92 -7.17
C ASP A 325 -20.08 -18.19 -8.67
N ALA A 326 -19.66 -17.19 -9.43
CA ALA A 326 -19.26 -17.37 -10.83
C ALA A 326 -17.91 -18.07 -10.98
N PHE A 327 -16.96 -17.80 -10.08
CA PHE A 327 -15.63 -18.46 -10.05
C PHE A 327 -15.66 -19.82 -9.38
N ALA A 328 -16.66 -20.13 -8.56
CA ALA A 328 -16.81 -21.42 -7.86
C ALA A 328 -17.40 -22.55 -8.75
N LYS A 329 -17.94 -22.21 -9.92
CA LYS A 329 -18.48 -23.16 -10.92
C LYS A 329 -17.35 -23.81 -11.69
#